data_65a47828bd3bfd04c72979fa520a5471
#
_entry.id   65a47828bd3bfd04c72979fa520a5471
#
_cell.length_a   1.000
_cell.length_b   1.000
_cell.length_c   1.000
_cell.angle_alpha   90.00
_cell.angle_beta   90.00
_cell.angle_gamma   90.00
#
_symmetry.space_group_name_H-M   'P 1'
#
loop_
_entity.id
_entity.type
_entity.pdbx_description
1 polymer ?
#
loop_
_entity_poly.entity_id
_entity_poly.type
_entity_poly.pdbx_seq_one_letter_code
_entity_poly.pdbx_strand_id
1 'polypeptide(L)'
;MKKVVTFGEIMLRLAPPGFLRFSQTNSFDVIYGGGESNVAVSLANYGVPVRFVTRVPNNDIGDCALMEMRKRGVETDFMLRGGDRLGIYFLETGAVSRGSKVVYDRAHSAMSEIQPGMVDWDKAFEGVEWFHWTGITPAISQSAADACLEAVKIASEKGITISTDLNYRAKLCLLYTSDAADDRSWV
;
A
#
# COMPACT_ATOMS: atom_id res chain seq x y z
N MET A 1 -11.40 -4.69 -21.65
CA MET A 1 -10.18 -5.10 -20.92
C MET A 1 -10.54 -5.16 -19.45
N LYS A 2 -10.14 -6.22 -18.74
CA LYS A 2 -10.53 -6.47 -17.34
C LYS A 2 -9.83 -5.45 -16.44
N LYS A 3 -10.60 -4.72 -15.63
CA LYS A 3 -10.06 -3.72 -14.68
C LYS A 3 -9.67 -4.39 -13.37
N VAL A 4 -8.56 -3.93 -12.79
CA VAL A 4 -8.07 -4.37 -11.48
C VAL A 4 -8.22 -3.24 -10.46
N VAL A 5 -8.60 -3.56 -9.23
CA VAL A 5 -8.51 -2.67 -8.08
C VAL A 5 -7.41 -3.16 -7.16
N THR A 6 -6.55 -2.26 -6.70
CA THR A 6 -5.62 -2.53 -5.61
C THR A 6 -5.93 -1.65 -4.41
N PHE A 7 -5.81 -2.18 -3.18
CA PHE A 7 -6.15 -1.47 -1.95
C PHE A 7 -5.03 -1.58 -0.93
N GLY A 8 -4.47 -0.45 -0.53
CA GLY A 8 -3.40 -0.42 0.47
C GLY A 8 -2.73 0.93 0.64
N GLU A 9 -1.61 0.97 1.34
CA GLU A 9 -0.91 2.21 1.66
C GLU A 9 0.13 2.58 0.59
N ILE A 10 0.12 3.85 0.20
CA ILE A 10 1.26 4.49 -0.46
C ILE A 10 2.04 5.30 0.57
N MET A 11 3.35 5.07 0.63
CA MET A 11 4.26 5.74 1.57
C MET A 11 5.28 6.59 0.84
N LEU A 12 5.83 7.54 1.57
CA LEU A 12 7.01 8.30 1.17
C LEU A 12 8.26 7.52 1.58
N ARG A 13 9.06 7.07 0.60
CA ARG A 13 10.38 6.50 0.84
C ARG A 13 11.42 7.60 0.76
N LEU A 14 12.24 7.71 1.81
CA LEU A 14 13.39 8.60 1.90
C LEU A 14 14.68 7.77 1.95
N ALA A 15 15.52 7.87 0.93
CA ALA A 15 16.75 7.10 0.83
C ALA A 15 17.96 8.04 0.67
N PRO A 16 19.06 7.82 1.43
CA PRO A 16 20.32 8.51 1.13
C PRO A 16 20.75 8.23 -0.31
N PRO A 17 21.34 9.20 -1.01
CA PRO A 17 21.84 8.98 -2.37
C PRO A 17 22.86 7.85 -2.44
N GLY A 18 22.76 7.02 -3.47
CA GLY A 18 23.68 5.91 -3.70
C GLY A 18 23.70 4.91 -2.53
N PHE A 19 24.88 4.70 -1.95
CA PHE A 19 25.11 3.77 -0.83
C PHE A 19 25.51 4.45 0.47
N LEU A 20 25.23 5.75 0.62
CA LEU A 20 25.51 6.47 1.84
C LEU A 20 24.68 5.92 3.02
N ARG A 21 25.25 5.99 4.21
CA ARG A 21 24.52 5.71 5.46
C ARG A 21 23.69 6.92 5.87
N PHE A 22 22.69 6.73 6.71
CA PHE A 22 21.91 7.82 7.27
C PHE A 22 22.79 8.89 7.96
N SER A 23 23.87 8.46 8.63
CA SER A 23 24.81 9.35 9.29
C SER A 23 25.78 10.09 8.37
N GLN A 24 25.76 9.80 7.07
CA GLN A 24 26.68 10.36 6.07
C GLN A 24 25.99 11.31 5.10
N THR A 25 24.66 11.42 5.16
CA THR A 25 23.88 12.18 4.19
C THR A 25 23.29 13.45 4.78
N ASN A 26 23.20 14.49 3.96
CA ASN A 26 22.47 15.73 4.23
C ASN A 26 21.21 15.87 3.35
N SER A 27 20.91 14.87 2.50
CA SER A 27 19.78 14.88 1.58
C SER A 27 19.20 13.49 1.42
N PHE A 28 17.96 13.41 0.96
CA PHE A 28 17.29 12.15 0.65
C PHE A 28 16.65 12.20 -0.72
N ASP A 29 16.78 11.11 -1.46
CA ASP A 29 15.97 10.85 -2.65
C ASP A 29 14.55 10.49 -2.20
N VAL A 30 13.57 11.11 -2.86
CA VAL A 30 12.14 10.97 -2.55
C VAL A 30 11.50 10.04 -3.58
N ILE A 31 10.89 8.95 -3.09
CA ILE A 31 10.15 8.02 -3.94
C ILE A 31 8.83 7.67 -3.24
N TYR A 32 7.74 7.64 -4.00
CA TYR A 32 6.45 7.16 -3.52
C TYR A 32 6.27 5.70 -3.88
N GLY A 33 5.78 4.87 -2.94
CA GLY A 33 5.54 3.47 -3.20
C GLY A 33 4.97 2.72 -1.99
N GLY A 34 4.49 1.54 -2.26
CA GLY A 34 3.89 0.62 -1.30
C GLY A 34 3.60 -0.69 -2.00
N GLY A 35 3.26 -1.75 -1.28
CA GLY A 35 2.99 -3.06 -1.88
C GLY A 35 1.99 -2.94 -3.02
N GLU A 36 0.79 -2.51 -2.71
CA GLU A 36 -0.35 -2.45 -3.61
C GLU A 36 -0.22 -1.32 -4.65
N SER A 37 0.38 -0.18 -4.27
CA SER A 37 0.67 0.90 -5.23
C SER A 37 1.70 0.48 -6.28
N ASN A 38 2.70 -0.33 -5.90
CA ASN A 38 3.68 -0.88 -6.85
C ASN A 38 3.02 -1.89 -7.80
N VAL A 39 2.10 -2.71 -7.32
CA VAL A 39 1.30 -3.62 -8.16
C VAL A 39 0.46 -2.81 -9.14
N ALA A 40 -0.22 -1.74 -8.68
CA ALA A 40 -0.99 -0.86 -9.55
C ALA A 40 -0.12 -0.25 -10.66
N VAL A 41 1.04 0.30 -10.32
CA VAL A 41 1.99 0.86 -11.30
C VAL A 41 2.48 -0.19 -12.28
N SER A 42 2.79 -1.39 -11.80
CA SER A 42 3.21 -2.51 -12.66
C SER A 42 2.12 -2.88 -13.67
N LEU A 43 0.88 -3.03 -13.23
CA LEU A 43 -0.26 -3.34 -14.09
C LEU A 43 -0.49 -2.24 -15.13
N ALA A 44 -0.45 -0.97 -14.73
CA ALA A 44 -0.57 0.15 -15.65
C ALA A 44 0.51 0.13 -16.74
N ASN A 45 1.77 -0.17 -16.37
CA ASN A 45 2.87 -0.32 -17.33
C ASN A 45 2.67 -1.49 -18.32
N TYR A 46 1.93 -2.53 -17.93
CA TYR A 46 1.52 -3.62 -18.82
C TYR A 46 0.25 -3.31 -19.63
N GLY A 47 -0.28 -2.10 -19.53
CA GLY A 47 -1.50 -1.68 -20.22
C GLY A 47 -2.80 -2.24 -19.63
N VAL A 48 -2.76 -2.77 -18.41
CA VAL A 48 -3.94 -3.25 -17.69
C VAL A 48 -4.60 -2.06 -16.97
N PRO A 49 -5.89 -1.77 -17.23
CA PRO A 49 -6.60 -0.72 -16.48
C PRO A 49 -6.61 -1.04 -14.99
N VAL A 50 -6.13 -0.12 -14.19
CA VAL A 50 -6.01 -0.33 -12.74
C VAL A 50 -6.43 0.91 -11.97
N ARG A 51 -7.16 0.69 -10.88
CA ARG A 51 -7.62 1.67 -9.92
C ARG A 51 -6.92 1.42 -8.59
N PHE A 52 -6.37 2.47 -8.00
CA PHE A 52 -5.76 2.36 -6.68
C PHE A 52 -6.64 3.02 -5.63
N VAL A 53 -7.01 2.24 -4.61
CA VAL A 53 -7.80 2.68 -3.46
C VAL A 53 -6.86 2.84 -2.27
N THR A 54 -6.85 4.02 -1.69
CA THR A 54 -6.01 4.36 -0.53
C THR A 54 -6.55 5.62 0.15
N ARG A 55 -5.95 6.02 1.26
CA ARG A 55 -6.21 7.32 1.89
C ARG A 55 -4.90 8.06 2.10
N VAL A 56 -4.84 9.32 1.65
CA VAL A 56 -3.68 10.20 1.75
C VAL A 56 -4.06 11.53 2.40
N PRO A 57 -3.14 12.24 3.07
CA PRO A 57 -3.45 13.50 3.74
C PRO A 57 -3.88 14.58 2.73
N ASN A 58 -4.65 15.54 3.22
CA ASN A 58 -5.09 16.69 2.43
C ASN A 58 -4.07 17.83 2.51
N ASN A 59 -2.87 17.58 1.97
CA ASN A 59 -1.75 18.52 1.93
C ASN A 59 -0.88 18.26 0.68
N ASP A 60 0.14 19.09 0.47
CA ASP A 60 1.02 19.03 -0.70
C ASP A 60 1.74 17.68 -0.86
N ILE A 61 2.05 16.99 0.25
CA ILE A 61 2.70 15.67 0.20
C ILE A 61 1.72 14.60 -0.29
N GLY A 62 0.46 14.66 0.15
CA GLY A 62 -0.60 13.82 -0.38
C GLY A 62 -0.90 14.09 -1.85
N ASP A 63 -0.81 15.36 -2.28
CA ASP A 63 -0.94 15.74 -3.69
C ASP A 63 0.18 15.17 -4.54
N CYS A 64 1.42 15.21 -4.05
CA CYS A 64 2.55 14.58 -4.72
C CYS A 64 2.36 13.06 -4.89
N ALA A 65 1.87 12.37 -3.86
CA ALA A 65 1.58 10.94 -3.95
C ALA A 65 0.52 10.64 -5.02
N LEU A 66 -0.55 11.44 -5.07
CA LEU A 66 -1.62 11.33 -6.07
C LEU A 66 -1.08 11.60 -7.48
N MET A 67 -0.29 12.67 -7.66
CA MET A 67 0.32 13.01 -8.94
C MET A 67 1.26 11.90 -9.43
N GLU A 68 2.03 11.27 -8.55
CA GLU A 68 2.92 10.18 -8.92
C GLU A 68 2.14 8.96 -9.47
N MET A 69 1.00 8.62 -8.86
CA MET A 69 0.12 7.55 -9.36
C MET A 69 -0.49 7.91 -10.73
N ARG A 70 -1.00 9.14 -10.88
CA ARG A 70 -1.54 9.63 -12.17
C ARG A 70 -0.51 9.62 -13.28
N LYS A 71 0.71 10.09 -13.00
CA LYS A 71 1.84 10.07 -13.94
C LYS A 71 2.16 8.67 -14.45
N ARG A 72 1.87 7.64 -13.64
CA ARG A 72 2.08 6.23 -13.99
C ARG A 72 0.87 5.59 -14.68
N GLY A 73 -0.21 6.34 -14.93
CA GLY A 73 -1.40 5.85 -15.62
C GLY A 73 -2.37 5.07 -14.72
N VAL A 74 -2.26 5.20 -13.41
CA VAL A 74 -3.17 4.57 -12.45
C VAL A 74 -4.39 5.48 -12.22
N GLU A 75 -5.61 4.91 -12.21
CA GLU A 75 -6.83 5.64 -11.83
C GLU A 75 -6.79 5.99 -10.34
N THR A 76 -6.99 7.27 -10.01
CA THR A 76 -6.83 7.81 -8.65
C THR A 76 -8.10 8.37 -8.02
N ASP A 77 -9.26 8.15 -8.64
CA ASP A 77 -10.54 8.73 -8.20
C ASP A 77 -10.97 8.21 -6.81
N PHE A 78 -10.42 7.08 -6.38
CA PHE A 78 -10.64 6.48 -5.07
C PHE A 78 -9.42 6.60 -4.13
N MET A 79 -8.50 7.50 -4.43
CA MET A 79 -7.50 7.94 -3.45
C MET A 79 -8.14 9.00 -2.54
N LEU A 80 -8.70 8.54 -1.42
CA LEU A 80 -9.40 9.38 -0.44
C LEU A 80 -8.47 10.42 0.16
N ARG A 81 -9.05 11.58 0.50
CA ARG A 81 -8.32 12.69 1.14
C ARG A 81 -8.72 12.80 2.61
N GLY A 82 -7.73 12.87 3.49
CA GLY A 82 -7.93 13.05 4.93
C GLY A 82 -6.82 12.41 5.76
N GLY A 83 -6.87 12.63 7.07
CA GLY A 83 -5.75 12.31 7.96
C GLY A 83 -4.62 13.34 7.88
N ASP A 84 -3.69 13.27 8.83
CA ASP A 84 -2.70 14.34 9.02
C ASP A 84 -1.43 14.12 8.22
N ARG A 85 -1.02 12.87 7.98
CA ARG A 85 0.29 12.55 7.40
C ARG A 85 0.27 11.35 6.46
N LEU A 86 1.22 11.34 5.53
CA LEU A 86 1.59 10.13 4.79
C LEU A 86 2.52 9.26 5.65
N GLY A 87 2.41 7.95 5.55
CA GLY A 87 3.38 7.05 6.14
C GLY A 87 4.77 7.24 5.49
N ILE A 88 5.83 7.19 6.28
CA ILE A 88 7.20 7.36 5.79
C ILE A 88 8.01 6.11 6.15
N TYR A 89 8.94 5.75 5.28
CA TYR A 89 10.03 4.88 5.65
C TYR A 89 11.35 5.36 5.10
N PHE A 90 12.39 5.18 5.89
CA PHE A 90 13.76 5.49 5.52
C PHE A 90 14.45 4.20 5.07
N LEU A 91 15.12 4.26 3.93
CA LEU A 91 15.84 3.11 3.36
C LEU A 91 17.32 3.45 3.18
N GLU A 92 18.18 2.84 3.97
CA GLU A 92 19.62 2.82 3.71
C GLU A 92 19.94 1.65 2.79
N THR A 93 20.36 1.93 1.58
CA THR A 93 20.67 0.89 0.58
C THR A 93 21.92 0.11 0.98
N GLY A 94 21.83 -1.21 0.94
CA GLY A 94 22.95 -2.08 1.20
C GLY A 94 24.07 -1.96 0.16
N ALA A 95 25.28 -2.28 0.56
CA ALA A 95 26.44 -2.28 -0.32
C ALA A 95 27.34 -3.48 -0.02
N VAL A 96 27.68 -4.26 -1.06
CA VAL A 96 28.50 -5.47 -0.96
C VAL A 96 27.98 -6.41 0.15
N SER A 97 28.68 -6.53 1.26
CA SER A 97 28.32 -7.37 2.41
C SER A 97 27.40 -6.69 3.42
N ARG A 98 27.17 -5.38 3.28
CA ARG A 98 26.29 -4.63 4.17
C ARG A 98 24.85 -4.76 3.71
N GLY A 99 23.99 -5.35 4.54
CA GLY A 99 22.54 -5.40 4.27
C GLY A 99 21.88 -4.03 4.26
N SER A 100 20.74 -3.92 3.59
CA SER A 100 19.89 -2.73 3.64
C SER A 100 19.29 -2.54 5.04
N LYS A 101 19.07 -1.29 5.45
CA LYS A 101 18.43 -0.96 6.71
C LYS A 101 17.15 -0.15 6.44
N VAL A 102 16.06 -0.57 7.05
CA VAL A 102 14.77 0.11 6.95
C VAL A 102 14.33 0.59 8.32
N VAL A 103 13.91 1.87 8.38
CA VAL A 103 13.29 2.49 9.56
C VAL A 103 11.92 2.98 9.14
N TYR A 104 10.86 2.52 9.83
CA TYR A 104 9.48 2.93 9.56
C TYR A 104 9.06 4.05 10.51
N ASP A 105 8.41 5.06 9.94
CA ASP A 105 7.69 6.13 10.62
C ASP A 105 6.30 6.24 9.97
N ARG A 106 5.40 5.30 10.31
CA ARG A 106 4.07 5.16 9.67
C ARG A 106 2.90 5.12 10.65
N ALA A 107 3.15 5.26 11.95
CA ALA A 107 2.08 5.35 12.93
C ALA A 107 1.19 6.58 12.61
N HIS A 108 -0.11 6.44 12.78
CA HIS A 108 -1.09 7.50 12.52
C HIS A 108 -1.01 8.07 11.10
N SER A 109 -0.63 7.23 10.13
CA SER A 109 -0.72 7.62 8.71
C SER A 109 -2.18 7.71 8.28
N ALA A 110 -2.47 8.52 7.27
CA ALA A 110 -3.81 8.66 6.72
C ALA A 110 -4.45 7.30 6.39
N MET A 111 -3.66 6.37 5.85
CA MET A 111 -4.15 5.02 5.56
C MET A 111 -4.39 4.19 6.81
N SER A 112 -3.60 4.35 7.87
CA SER A 112 -3.82 3.63 9.13
C SER A 112 -5.10 4.06 9.87
N GLU A 113 -5.66 5.20 9.50
CA GLU A 113 -6.90 5.76 10.05
C GLU A 113 -8.11 5.57 9.13
N ILE A 114 -7.97 4.77 8.06
CA ILE A 114 -9.11 4.42 7.21
C ILE A 114 -10.12 3.60 8.01
N GLN A 115 -11.40 3.79 7.75
CA GLN A 115 -12.48 3.10 8.44
C GLN A 115 -13.46 2.49 7.45
N PRO A 116 -14.19 1.44 7.82
CA PRO A 116 -15.32 0.95 7.05
C PRO A 116 -16.30 2.08 6.72
N GLY A 117 -16.89 2.02 5.53
CA GLY A 117 -17.82 3.04 5.02
C GLY A 117 -17.17 4.29 4.44
N MET A 118 -15.84 4.48 4.56
CA MET A 118 -15.16 5.61 3.92
C MET A 118 -15.00 5.45 2.41
N VAL A 119 -14.93 4.22 1.92
CA VAL A 119 -14.82 3.90 0.49
C VAL A 119 -16.19 3.49 -0.05
N ASP A 120 -16.65 4.14 -1.11
CA ASP A 120 -17.81 3.66 -1.88
C ASP A 120 -17.37 2.45 -2.73
N TRP A 121 -17.38 1.26 -2.12
CA TRP A 121 -16.95 0.03 -2.78
C TRP A 121 -17.83 -0.36 -3.95
N ASP A 122 -19.11 0.03 -3.97
CA ASP A 122 -19.98 -0.22 -5.11
C ASP A 122 -19.46 0.47 -6.36
N LYS A 123 -19.10 1.73 -6.24
CA LYS A 123 -18.46 2.49 -7.33
C LYS A 123 -17.02 2.07 -7.58
N ALA A 124 -16.26 1.80 -6.51
CA ALA A 124 -14.86 1.38 -6.64
C ALA A 124 -14.73 0.08 -7.43
N PHE A 125 -15.68 -0.83 -7.31
CA PHE A 125 -15.72 -2.11 -8.01
C PHE A 125 -16.51 -2.10 -9.32
N GLU A 126 -17.03 -0.97 -9.76
CA GLU A 126 -17.73 -0.90 -11.04
C GLU A 126 -16.81 -1.24 -12.22
N GLY A 127 -17.18 -2.25 -13.00
CA GLY A 127 -16.40 -2.75 -14.13
C GLY A 127 -15.10 -3.47 -13.77
N VAL A 128 -14.96 -3.90 -12.51
CA VAL A 128 -13.79 -4.58 -11.97
C VAL A 128 -13.98 -6.10 -12.00
N GLU A 129 -12.94 -6.83 -12.37
CA GLU A 129 -12.90 -8.28 -12.36
C GLU A 129 -11.89 -8.87 -11.38
N TRP A 130 -10.99 -8.05 -10.86
CA TRP A 130 -9.92 -8.46 -9.96
C TRP A 130 -9.67 -7.45 -8.85
N PHE A 131 -9.61 -7.93 -7.61
CA PHE A 131 -9.25 -7.16 -6.43
C PHE A 131 -7.98 -7.71 -5.80
N HIS A 132 -7.00 -6.85 -5.55
CA HIS A 132 -5.72 -7.23 -4.94
C HIS A 132 -5.42 -6.38 -3.71
N TRP A 133 -5.00 -7.05 -2.64
CA TRP A 133 -4.55 -6.44 -1.40
C TRP A 133 -3.39 -7.25 -0.80
N THR A 134 -2.72 -6.73 0.23
CA THR A 134 -1.67 -7.48 0.93
C THR A 134 -1.92 -7.52 2.44
N GLY A 135 -1.34 -8.51 3.12
CA GLY A 135 -1.44 -8.68 4.56
C GLY A 135 -0.88 -7.51 5.39
N ILE A 136 -0.14 -6.58 4.77
CA ILE A 136 0.30 -5.36 5.43
C ILE A 136 -0.88 -4.43 5.71
N THR A 137 -1.83 -4.30 4.79
CA THR A 137 -2.97 -3.37 4.96
C THR A 137 -3.75 -3.65 6.24
N PRO A 138 -4.22 -4.87 6.57
CA PRO A 138 -4.87 -5.13 7.85
C PRO A 138 -3.90 -5.08 9.05
N ALA A 139 -2.60 -5.18 8.85
CA ALA A 139 -1.62 -5.17 9.94
C ALA A 139 -1.24 -3.78 10.42
N ILE A 140 -1.61 -2.71 9.71
CA ILE A 140 -1.24 -1.34 10.12
C ILE A 140 -2.14 -0.76 11.22
N SER A 141 -3.40 -1.19 11.29
CA SER A 141 -4.34 -0.82 12.37
C SER A 141 -5.59 -1.70 12.34
N GLN A 142 -6.33 -1.75 13.46
CA GLN A 142 -7.61 -2.46 13.51
C GLN A 142 -8.63 -1.86 12.52
N SER A 143 -8.72 -0.54 12.42
CA SER A 143 -9.66 0.11 11.49
C SER A 143 -9.34 -0.20 10.02
N ALA A 144 -8.06 -0.30 9.66
CA ALA A 144 -7.65 -0.72 8.32
C ALA A 144 -7.95 -2.21 8.07
N ALA A 145 -7.84 -3.06 9.11
CA ALA A 145 -8.25 -4.46 9.01
C ALA A 145 -9.75 -4.59 8.76
N ASP A 146 -10.56 -3.81 9.49
CA ASP A 146 -12.02 -3.80 9.33
C ASP A 146 -12.43 -3.29 7.94
N ALA A 147 -11.80 -2.22 7.45
CA ALA A 147 -12.01 -1.70 6.09
C ALA A 147 -11.58 -2.71 5.00
N CYS A 148 -10.49 -3.45 5.23
CA CYS A 148 -10.05 -4.51 4.33
C CYS A 148 -11.06 -5.67 4.29
N LEU A 149 -11.58 -6.07 5.45
CA LEU A 149 -12.61 -7.11 5.56
C LEU A 149 -13.91 -6.69 4.84
N GLU A 150 -14.33 -5.42 4.97
CA GLU A 150 -15.45 -4.86 4.23
C GLU A 150 -15.23 -4.99 2.72
N ALA A 151 -14.07 -4.56 2.21
CA ALA A 151 -13.72 -4.66 0.79
C ALA A 151 -13.76 -6.09 0.28
N VAL A 152 -13.18 -7.04 1.02
CA VAL A 152 -13.14 -8.47 0.67
C VAL A 152 -14.55 -9.06 0.59
N LYS A 153 -15.43 -8.74 1.56
CA LYS A 153 -16.82 -9.22 1.56
C LYS A 153 -17.58 -8.72 0.33
N ILE A 154 -17.53 -7.42 0.06
CA ILE A 154 -18.23 -6.81 -1.08
C ILE A 154 -17.67 -7.35 -2.41
N ALA A 155 -16.35 -7.50 -2.55
CA ALA A 155 -15.74 -8.09 -3.74
C ALA A 155 -16.20 -9.54 -3.94
N SER A 156 -16.28 -10.33 -2.87
CA SER A 156 -16.78 -11.72 -2.91
C SER A 156 -18.24 -11.79 -3.32
N GLU A 157 -19.12 -10.95 -2.74
CA GLU A 157 -20.54 -10.86 -3.09
C GLU A 157 -20.75 -10.47 -4.56
N LYS A 158 -19.88 -9.66 -5.12
CA LYS A 158 -19.90 -9.27 -6.54
C LYS A 158 -19.25 -10.28 -7.47
N GLY A 159 -18.72 -11.40 -6.96
CA GLY A 159 -18.04 -12.43 -7.76
C GLY A 159 -16.70 -11.96 -8.36
N ILE A 160 -16.08 -10.93 -7.78
CA ILE A 160 -14.77 -10.42 -8.21
C ILE A 160 -13.69 -11.40 -7.74
N THR A 161 -12.73 -11.71 -8.62
CA THR A 161 -11.58 -12.53 -8.25
C THR A 161 -10.71 -11.78 -7.24
N ILE A 162 -10.43 -12.40 -6.09
CA ILE A 162 -9.62 -11.80 -5.02
C ILE A 162 -8.27 -12.47 -4.98
N SER A 163 -7.21 -11.65 -4.91
CA SER A 163 -5.85 -12.13 -4.67
C SER A 163 -5.20 -11.37 -3.51
N THR A 164 -4.35 -12.05 -2.78
CA THR A 164 -3.59 -11.46 -1.69
C THR A 164 -2.14 -11.93 -1.73
N ASP A 165 -1.23 -11.03 -1.32
CA ASP A 165 0.12 -11.39 -0.87
C ASP A 165 0.12 -11.33 0.65
N LEU A 166 0.41 -12.44 1.32
CA LEU A 166 0.46 -12.49 2.80
C LEU A 166 1.44 -11.47 3.36
N ASN A 167 2.55 -11.24 2.66
CA ASN A 167 3.50 -10.14 2.88
C ASN A 167 3.90 -9.97 4.37
N TYR A 168 4.15 -11.09 5.02
CA TYR A 168 4.45 -11.15 6.45
C TYR A 168 5.60 -10.22 6.84
N ARG A 169 5.41 -9.49 7.91
CA ARG A 169 6.42 -8.62 8.52
C ARG A 169 6.42 -8.81 10.03
N ALA A 170 7.41 -9.49 10.57
CA ALA A 170 7.54 -9.78 12.01
C ALA A 170 7.39 -8.56 12.94
N LYS A 171 7.65 -7.35 12.44
CA LYS A 171 7.51 -6.09 13.19
C LYS A 171 6.12 -5.45 13.13
N LEU A 172 5.25 -5.92 12.25
CA LEU A 172 3.94 -5.31 11.99
C LEU A 172 2.80 -6.29 12.22
N CYS A 173 2.97 -7.54 11.79
CA CYS A 173 1.91 -8.53 11.85
C CYS A 173 1.71 -9.00 13.28
N LEU A 174 0.47 -9.01 13.74
CA LEU A 174 0.09 -9.66 14.97
C LEU A 174 0.18 -11.17 14.80
N LEU A 175 0.64 -11.88 15.84
CA LEU A 175 0.88 -13.33 15.81
C LEU A 175 -0.32 -14.13 15.26
N TYR A 176 -1.53 -13.77 15.66
CA TYR A 176 -2.75 -14.45 15.22
C TYR A 176 -3.22 -14.13 13.79
N THR A 177 -2.68 -13.07 13.16
CA THR A 177 -3.01 -12.73 11.77
C THR A 177 -2.05 -13.35 10.77
N SER A 178 -0.92 -13.90 11.25
CA SER A 178 0.15 -14.45 10.44
C SER A 178 0.41 -15.94 10.66
N ASP A 179 -0.28 -16.58 11.59
CA ASP A 179 -0.11 -18.00 11.95
C ASP A 179 -0.24 -18.94 10.74
N ALA A 180 -1.15 -18.63 9.83
CA ALA A 180 -1.32 -19.40 8.59
C ALA A 180 -0.13 -19.32 7.62
N ALA A 181 0.74 -18.30 7.77
CA ALA A 181 1.92 -18.13 6.92
C ALA A 181 3.17 -18.85 7.52
N ASP A 182 3.15 -19.09 8.83
CA ASP A 182 4.21 -19.79 9.54
C ASP A 182 3.98 -21.32 9.62
N ASP A 183 2.79 -21.78 9.26
CA ASP A 183 2.46 -23.20 9.22
C ASP A 183 3.10 -23.85 7.98
N ARG A 184 4.37 -24.28 8.17
CA ARG A 184 5.14 -25.01 7.15
C ARG A 184 4.62 -26.43 6.86
N SER A 185 3.45 -26.79 7.38
CA SER A 185 2.84 -28.11 7.19
C SER A 185 2.10 -28.28 5.85
N TRP A 186 2.09 -27.25 4.99
CA TRP A 186 1.50 -27.31 3.66
C TRP A 186 2.56 -27.21 2.55
N VAL A 187 3.36 -28.25 2.43
CA VAL A 187 4.14 -28.58 1.24
C VAL A 187 3.77 -29.97 0.78
#